data_c854742622ca6ebc4b8e281f573cc718
#
_entry.id   c854742622ca6ebc4b8e281f573cc718
#
_cell.length_a   1.000
_cell.length_b   1.000
_cell.length_c   1.000
_cell.angle_alpha   90.00
_cell.angle_beta   90.00
_cell.angle_gamma   90.00
#
_symmetry.space_group_name_H-M   'P 1'
#
loop_
_entity.id
_entity.type
_entity.pdbx_description
1 polymer ?
#
loop_
_entity_poly.entity_id
_entity_poly.type
_entity_poly.pdbx_seq_one_letter_code
_entity_poly.pdbx_strand_id
1 'polypeptide(L)'
;MNIDHKTLTLGLLVSATTILPTPLQAQTIDESAYRLADAASLWSTTTNAAGLTLDNLVDRGVAMMEAGHESSDFHRVQEGNQDNSLRFFTERYQHLGRYLYGYGKFDFDMGRTKNRRWSDVRRTYNSNPFISGSEVSGSYDRQDISLTAAVGTTAFGPWRFGLRLDYQLGDLSRLRDPRSRSEMLDYRLAPSFTYSFGHSTLGLEGHYRRYKEKIPDITTVQTDPNLRYYTMTGMENANGVVGGYNGYMREYVNHEFGFRLSYAWQSPSWSSLTEAGIDRGSEGVYGTYKYQPGHYHTYRYAVANKTTWRTPRWLHVVQARLQYEEGYADEYRQRLTITTDSLTGYNTYSYVNQMTYNKRYRVRLLDAALGYRLNSASVHGINGYIGVDGTLRSVHNEYHLPASSFAHHYADYGLSAGHGFFANRFWVDAAFRLRQVFDNRLNLADVSAPYAEQVWTADYDDYYTVNSWRASLALTYQQPITVKGRTSMWFIRLDGGYLHAANSQHNSRASLAIGLRF
;
A
#
# COMPACT_ATOMS: atom_id res chain seq x y z
N MET A 1 26.03 -10.89 -18.46
CA MET A 1 26.30 -11.85 -17.36
C MET A 1 24.93 -12.21 -16.80
N ASN A 2 24.36 -13.32 -17.31
CA ASN A 2 23.03 -13.79 -16.87
C ASN A 2 23.18 -14.43 -15.49
N ILE A 3 22.77 -13.72 -14.47
CA ILE A 3 22.62 -14.29 -13.12
C ILE A 3 21.27 -14.98 -13.10
N ASP A 4 21.30 -16.30 -12.95
CA ASP A 4 20.10 -17.15 -12.94
C ASP A 4 19.25 -16.81 -11.72
N HIS A 5 18.08 -16.23 -11.93
CA HIS A 5 17.15 -15.73 -10.89
C HIS A 5 16.73 -16.80 -9.88
N LYS A 6 16.84 -18.09 -10.22
CA LYS A 6 16.53 -19.21 -9.32
C LYS A 6 17.53 -19.37 -8.18
N THR A 7 18.78 -18.99 -8.39
CA THR A 7 19.85 -19.11 -7.38
C THR A 7 19.81 -17.97 -6.37
N LEU A 8 19.33 -16.79 -6.77
CA LEU A 8 19.22 -15.63 -5.88
C LEU A 8 18.07 -15.80 -4.87
N THR A 9 16.96 -16.43 -5.30
CA THR A 9 15.78 -16.66 -4.44
C THR A 9 16.07 -17.68 -3.33
N LEU A 10 16.88 -18.69 -3.62
CA LEU A 10 17.27 -19.70 -2.62
C LEU A 10 18.32 -19.19 -1.63
N GLY A 11 19.22 -18.34 -2.08
CA GLY A 11 20.27 -17.73 -1.24
C GLY A 11 19.74 -16.74 -0.20
N LEU A 12 18.70 -15.97 -0.53
CA LEU A 12 18.05 -15.05 0.39
C LEU A 12 17.21 -15.76 1.46
N LEU A 13 16.58 -16.88 1.14
CA LEU A 13 15.85 -17.72 2.10
C LEU A 13 16.76 -18.38 3.14
N VAL A 14 17.98 -18.73 2.78
CA VAL A 14 18.95 -19.38 3.68
C VAL A 14 19.66 -18.36 4.57
N SER A 15 19.92 -17.15 4.11
CA SER A 15 20.60 -16.12 4.91
C SER A 15 19.71 -15.47 5.98
N ALA A 16 18.39 -15.49 5.83
CA ALA A 16 17.47 -14.99 6.84
C ALA A 16 17.39 -15.89 8.11
N THR A 17 17.88 -17.12 8.04
CA THR A 17 17.85 -18.08 9.16
C THR A 17 19.10 -18.10 10.03
N THR A 18 20.18 -17.41 9.67
CA THR A 18 21.48 -17.53 10.35
C THR A 18 21.82 -16.40 11.33
N ILE A 19 20.99 -15.37 11.48
CA ILE A 19 21.18 -14.37 12.54
C ILE A 19 20.46 -14.84 13.80
N LEU A 20 21.03 -15.83 14.50
CA LEU A 20 20.57 -16.26 15.80
C LEU A 20 21.53 -15.73 16.88
N PRO A 21 21.15 -14.72 17.66
CA PRO A 21 21.88 -14.40 18.87
C PRO A 21 21.44 -15.27 20.05
N THR A 22 22.31 -15.36 21.03
CA THR A 22 22.28 -16.04 22.33
C THR A 22 20.92 -16.14 23.05
N PRO A 23 20.71 -17.16 23.91
CA PRO A 23 19.41 -17.51 24.45
C PRO A 23 18.98 -16.56 25.59
N LEU A 24 18.25 -15.52 25.26
CA LEU A 24 17.24 -15.00 26.19
C LEU A 24 16.03 -15.95 26.10
N GLN A 25 15.49 -16.37 27.24
CA GLN A 25 14.28 -17.17 27.31
C GLN A 25 13.17 -16.44 26.55
N ALA A 26 12.93 -16.84 25.32
CA ALA A 26 11.83 -16.30 24.53
C ALA A 26 10.52 -16.73 25.18
N GLN A 27 9.81 -15.80 25.75
CA GLN A 27 8.45 -16.01 26.25
C GLN A 27 7.59 -16.40 25.04
N THR A 28 6.89 -17.54 25.14
CA THR A 28 6.00 -18.00 24.06
C THR A 28 4.87 -16.99 23.91
N ILE A 29 4.80 -16.32 22.76
CA ILE A 29 3.78 -15.33 22.49
C ILE A 29 2.65 -15.98 21.69
N ASP A 30 1.49 -16.15 22.33
CA ASP A 30 0.26 -16.60 21.71
C ASP A 30 -0.47 -15.44 21.01
N GLU A 31 -1.57 -15.73 20.34
CA GLU A 31 -2.45 -14.74 19.68
C GLU A 31 -2.90 -13.63 20.62
N SER A 32 -3.26 -14.00 21.85
CA SER A 32 -3.77 -13.09 22.87
C SER A 32 -2.72 -12.06 23.31
N ALA A 33 -1.49 -12.52 23.57
CA ALA A 33 -0.35 -11.67 23.93
C ALA A 33 0.10 -10.81 22.76
N TYR A 34 0.09 -11.37 21.53
CA TYR A 34 0.43 -10.63 20.32
C TYR A 34 -0.55 -9.46 20.10
N ARG A 35 -1.86 -9.72 20.24
CA ARG A 35 -2.91 -8.70 20.14
C ARG A 35 -2.79 -7.61 21.21
N LEU A 36 -2.41 -7.97 22.44
CA LEU A 36 -2.17 -7.00 23.50
C LEU A 36 -0.99 -6.09 23.16
N ALA A 37 0.11 -6.67 22.69
CA ALA A 37 1.29 -5.90 22.31
C ALA A 37 0.97 -4.89 21.21
N ASP A 38 0.19 -5.27 20.19
CA ASP A 38 -0.23 -4.36 19.11
C ASP A 38 -1.21 -3.28 19.58
N ALA A 39 -2.19 -3.66 20.41
CA ALA A 39 -3.19 -2.72 20.90
C ALA A 39 -2.56 -1.67 21.83
N ALA A 40 -1.60 -2.08 22.69
CA ALA A 40 -0.97 -1.21 23.67
C ALA A 40 0.15 -0.33 23.11
N SER A 41 0.82 -0.74 22.01
CA SER A 41 1.92 0.03 21.45
C SER A 41 1.43 1.32 20.80
N LEU A 42 2.17 2.43 20.99
CA LEU A 42 1.87 3.73 20.39
C LEU A 42 2.81 4.02 19.22
N TRP A 43 4.11 3.91 19.45
CA TRP A 43 5.14 4.31 18.48
C TRP A 43 5.25 3.36 17.30
N SER A 44 4.84 2.09 17.47
CA SER A 44 4.77 1.13 16.36
C SER A 44 3.74 1.54 15.27
N THR A 45 2.82 2.46 15.58
CA THR A 45 1.88 3.03 14.60
C THR A 45 2.47 4.16 13.76
N THR A 46 3.65 4.64 14.12
CA THR A 46 4.40 5.68 13.40
C THR A 46 5.51 5.09 12.56
N THR A 47 6.13 5.90 11.72
CA THR A 47 7.36 5.55 11.00
C THR A 47 8.63 5.99 11.74
N ASN A 48 8.49 6.66 12.88
CA ASN A 48 9.60 7.13 13.69
C ASN A 48 10.28 5.97 14.43
N ALA A 49 11.41 5.50 13.92
CA ALA A 49 12.15 4.37 14.48
C ALA A 49 12.79 4.65 15.85
N ALA A 50 13.04 5.93 16.19
CA ALA A 50 13.55 6.28 17.52
C ALA A 50 12.51 5.99 18.62
N GLY A 51 11.21 5.94 18.26
CA GLY A 51 10.14 5.59 19.17
C GLY A 51 10.03 4.09 19.49
N LEU A 52 10.68 3.20 18.74
CA LEU A 52 10.58 1.75 18.94
C LEU A 52 10.91 1.30 20.38
N THR A 53 11.81 1.99 21.05
CA THR A 53 12.20 1.67 22.45
C THR A 53 11.33 2.34 23.51
N LEU A 54 10.33 3.11 23.10
CA LEU A 54 9.34 3.75 23.99
C LEU A 54 8.08 2.89 24.19
N ASP A 55 7.78 2.03 23.26
CA ASP A 55 6.77 1.00 23.42
C ASP A 55 7.43 -0.17 24.18
N ASN A 56 7.07 -0.46 25.39
CA ASN A 56 7.61 -1.57 26.19
C ASN A 56 7.36 -2.92 25.49
N LEU A 57 8.08 -3.15 24.38
CA LEU A 57 7.88 -4.29 23.52
C LEU A 57 8.68 -5.49 24.01
N VAL A 58 8.02 -6.61 24.09
CA VAL A 58 8.65 -7.92 24.24
C VAL A 58 9.17 -8.35 22.86
N ASP A 59 10.29 -9.05 22.82
CA ASP A 59 10.77 -9.69 21.58
C ASP A 59 9.69 -10.61 21.05
N ARG A 60 9.28 -10.37 19.81
CA ARG A 60 8.19 -11.10 19.17
C ARG A 60 8.38 -11.19 17.66
N GLY A 61 7.83 -12.24 17.10
CA GLY A 61 7.82 -12.40 15.66
C GLY A 61 6.69 -13.30 15.18
N VAL A 62 6.39 -13.17 13.90
CA VAL A 62 5.47 -14.05 13.17
C VAL A 62 6.05 -14.35 11.81
N ALA A 63 5.85 -15.59 11.34
CA ALA A 63 6.14 -15.99 9.97
C ALA A 63 4.96 -16.83 9.47
N MET A 64 4.45 -16.54 8.26
CA MET A 64 3.32 -17.27 7.70
C MET A 64 3.40 -17.36 6.18
N MET A 65 2.76 -18.40 5.64
CA MET A 65 2.40 -18.54 4.23
C MET A 65 0.89 -18.47 4.11
N GLU A 66 0.41 -17.73 3.13
CA GLU A 66 -1.02 -17.54 2.87
C GLU A 66 -1.32 -17.78 1.40
N ALA A 67 -2.35 -18.59 1.10
CA ALA A 67 -2.91 -18.73 -0.23
C ALA A 67 -4.29 -18.06 -0.24
N GLY A 68 -4.54 -17.20 -1.23
CA GLY A 68 -5.76 -16.42 -1.34
C GLY A 68 -6.44 -16.57 -2.70
N HIS A 69 -7.75 -16.50 -2.70
CA HIS A 69 -8.59 -16.42 -3.90
C HIS A 69 -9.65 -15.34 -3.70
N GLU A 70 -9.80 -14.50 -4.71
CA GLU A 70 -10.85 -13.48 -4.78
C GLU A 70 -11.53 -13.52 -6.14
N SER A 71 -12.86 -13.44 -6.14
CA SER A 71 -13.69 -13.33 -7.34
C SER A 71 -14.72 -12.22 -7.12
N SER A 72 -14.83 -11.31 -8.07
CA SER A 72 -15.63 -10.11 -7.93
C SER A 72 -16.27 -9.68 -9.24
N ASP A 73 -17.60 -9.52 -9.23
CA ASP A 73 -18.30 -8.78 -10.25
C ASP A 73 -18.35 -7.28 -9.92
N PHE A 74 -18.16 -6.95 -8.62
CA PHE A 74 -18.12 -5.58 -8.10
C PHE A 74 -16.67 -5.10 -7.98
N HIS A 75 -16.12 -4.59 -9.09
CA HIS A 75 -14.73 -4.12 -9.19
C HIS A 75 -14.61 -2.98 -10.19
N ARG A 76 -13.54 -2.21 -10.10
CA ARG A 76 -13.20 -1.23 -11.14
C ARG A 76 -12.55 -1.93 -12.33
N VAL A 77 -12.76 -1.37 -13.51
CA VAL A 77 -12.24 -1.90 -14.78
C VAL A 77 -10.72 -2.11 -14.75
N GLN A 78 -10.00 -1.20 -14.11
CA GLN A 78 -8.54 -1.25 -14.01
C GLN A 78 -8.00 -2.21 -12.94
N GLU A 79 -8.86 -2.89 -12.17
CA GLU A 79 -8.46 -3.80 -11.09
C GLU A 79 -8.56 -5.28 -11.49
N GLY A 80 -9.47 -5.61 -12.42
CA GLY A 80 -9.79 -6.99 -12.78
C GLY A 80 -10.81 -7.63 -11.83
N ASN A 81 -11.28 -8.83 -12.19
CA ASN A 81 -12.40 -9.47 -11.51
C ASN A 81 -12.05 -10.76 -10.75
N GLN A 82 -10.84 -11.25 -10.89
CA GLN A 82 -10.37 -12.44 -10.18
C GLN A 82 -8.91 -12.28 -9.80
N ASP A 83 -8.57 -12.66 -8.58
CA ASP A 83 -7.21 -12.67 -8.09
C ASP A 83 -6.90 -13.98 -7.36
N ASN A 84 -5.75 -14.58 -7.68
CA ASN A 84 -5.17 -15.71 -6.96
C ASN A 84 -3.81 -15.30 -6.46
N SER A 85 -3.53 -15.46 -5.17
CA SER A 85 -2.29 -15.05 -4.56
C SER A 85 -1.66 -16.11 -3.68
N LEU A 86 -0.35 -16.07 -3.61
CA LEU A 86 0.46 -16.78 -2.63
C LEU A 86 1.40 -15.77 -1.98
N ARG A 87 1.34 -15.68 -0.66
CA ARG A 87 2.08 -14.71 0.13
C ARG A 87 2.93 -15.41 1.17
N PHE A 88 4.17 -14.98 1.30
CA PHE A 88 5.03 -15.27 2.45
C PHE A 88 5.27 -13.98 3.22
N PHE A 89 4.96 -14.00 4.49
CA PHE A 89 5.09 -12.85 5.38
C PHE A 89 5.88 -13.23 6.62
N THR A 90 6.81 -12.38 7.04
CA THR A 90 7.45 -12.47 8.35
C THR A 90 7.75 -11.09 8.89
N GLU A 91 7.56 -10.94 10.20
CA GLU A 91 8.01 -9.74 10.93
C GLU A 91 8.61 -10.12 12.26
N ARG A 92 9.49 -9.28 12.76
CA ARG A 92 10.14 -9.47 14.04
C ARG A 92 10.50 -8.16 14.70
N TYR A 93 10.21 -8.10 15.99
CA TYR A 93 10.68 -7.10 16.94
C TYR A 93 11.68 -7.76 17.86
N GLN A 94 12.88 -7.18 18.04
CA GLN A 94 13.95 -7.81 18.80
C GLN A 94 14.93 -6.79 19.38
N HIS A 95 15.39 -7.06 20.62
CA HIS A 95 16.58 -6.41 21.16
C HIS A 95 17.83 -6.84 20.37
N LEU A 96 18.62 -5.86 19.91
CA LEU A 96 19.88 -6.05 19.21
C LEU A 96 21.03 -5.64 20.15
N GLY A 97 21.28 -6.47 21.19
CA GLY A 97 22.21 -6.17 22.26
C GLY A 97 21.64 -5.17 23.28
N ARG A 98 22.53 -4.43 23.96
CA ARG A 98 22.18 -3.56 25.10
C ARG A 98 21.57 -2.22 24.70
N TYR A 99 21.94 -1.70 23.52
CA TYR A 99 21.66 -0.30 23.17
C TYR A 99 20.69 -0.14 21.99
N LEU A 100 20.34 -1.21 21.31
CA LEU A 100 19.55 -1.15 20.09
C LEU A 100 18.33 -2.07 20.16
N TYR A 101 17.25 -1.61 19.56
CA TYR A 101 16.06 -2.40 19.32
C TYR A 101 15.72 -2.34 17.84
N GLY A 102 15.50 -3.50 17.24
CA GLY A 102 15.25 -3.63 15.81
C GLY A 102 13.84 -4.10 15.50
N TYR A 103 13.33 -3.64 14.38
CA TYR A 103 12.16 -4.15 13.71
C TYR A 103 12.52 -4.53 12.29
N GLY A 104 12.12 -5.72 11.88
CA GLY A 104 12.26 -6.21 10.53
C GLY A 104 10.95 -6.80 10.03
N LYS A 105 10.60 -6.51 8.78
CA LYS A 105 9.46 -7.09 8.08
C LYS A 105 9.88 -7.47 6.68
N PHE A 106 9.50 -8.67 6.25
CA PHE A 106 9.63 -9.14 4.88
C PHE A 106 8.27 -9.66 4.40
N ASP A 107 7.88 -9.25 3.21
CA ASP A 107 6.61 -9.62 2.58
C ASP A 107 6.89 -9.95 1.11
N PHE A 108 6.59 -11.16 0.70
CA PHE A 108 6.65 -11.62 -0.68
C PHE A 108 5.25 -12.03 -1.11
N ASP A 109 4.71 -11.38 -2.11
CA ASP A 109 3.40 -11.68 -2.69
C ASP A 109 3.56 -11.98 -4.18
N MET A 110 3.01 -13.09 -4.61
CA MET A 110 2.88 -13.42 -6.02
C MET A 110 1.44 -13.78 -6.34
N GLY A 111 0.97 -13.34 -7.50
CA GLY A 111 -0.43 -13.61 -7.84
C GLY A 111 -0.73 -13.40 -9.31
N ARG A 112 -1.92 -13.82 -9.67
CA ARG A 112 -2.49 -13.64 -10.99
C ARG A 112 -3.85 -12.98 -10.91
N THR A 113 -3.95 -11.80 -11.55
CA THR A 113 -5.20 -11.06 -11.71
C THR A 113 -5.74 -11.29 -13.11
N LYS A 114 -7.05 -11.54 -13.24
CA LYS A 114 -7.71 -11.75 -14.53
C LYS A 114 -8.63 -10.58 -14.89
N ASN A 115 -8.87 -10.42 -16.19
CA ASN A 115 -9.81 -9.45 -16.77
C ASN A 115 -9.52 -7.99 -16.42
N ARG A 116 -8.27 -7.66 -16.14
CA ARG A 116 -7.79 -6.30 -16.00
C ARG A 116 -7.56 -5.66 -17.38
N ARG A 117 -7.87 -4.37 -17.52
CA ARG A 117 -7.64 -3.59 -18.74
C ARG A 117 -7.43 -2.11 -18.41
N TRP A 118 -6.99 -1.33 -19.38
CA TRP A 118 -6.78 0.12 -19.33
C TRP A 118 -5.70 0.61 -18.36
N SER A 119 -4.98 -0.26 -17.68
CA SER A 119 -3.81 0.13 -16.89
C SER A 119 -2.79 -1.00 -16.85
N ASP A 120 -1.65 -0.78 -17.46
CA ASP A 120 -0.49 -1.67 -17.43
C ASP A 120 0.55 -1.23 -16.38
N VAL A 121 0.22 -0.23 -15.60
CA VAL A 121 0.98 0.24 -14.43
C VAL A 121 0.24 -0.13 -13.15
N ARG A 122 0.91 0.00 -12.00
CA ARG A 122 0.33 -0.35 -10.69
C ARG A 122 -0.71 0.64 -10.21
N ARG A 123 -0.70 1.84 -10.73
CA ARG A 123 -1.63 2.93 -10.34
C ARG A 123 -2.89 2.94 -11.20
N THR A 124 -3.89 3.65 -10.70
CA THR A 124 -5.14 3.95 -11.40
C THR A 124 -5.25 5.46 -11.66
N TYR A 125 -6.32 5.92 -12.31
CA TYR A 125 -6.54 7.32 -12.69
C TYR A 125 -6.66 8.32 -11.52
N ASN A 126 -6.79 7.87 -10.26
CA ASN A 126 -6.83 8.75 -9.09
C ASN A 126 -5.43 9.17 -8.59
N SER A 127 -4.48 9.31 -9.49
CA SER A 127 -3.10 9.70 -9.22
C SER A 127 -2.52 10.39 -10.46
N ASN A 128 -1.22 10.22 -10.75
CA ASN A 128 -0.62 10.69 -11.98
C ASN A 128 -1.41 10.18 -13.20
N PRO A 129 -1.94 11.07 -14.06
CA PRO A 129 -2.82 10.69 -15.17
C PRO A 129 -2.09 10.08 -16.38
N PHE A 130 -0.77 10.23 -16.44
CA PHE A 130 0.04 9.78 -17.61
C PHE A 130 0.27 8.26 -17.58
N ILE A 131 -0.77 7.49 -17.35
CA ILE A 131 -0.72 6.03 -17.39
C ILE A 131 -0.85 5.51 -18.81
N SER A 132 -0.64 4.20 -18.99
CA SER A 132 -0.80 3.54 -20.27
C SER A 132 -1.37 2.14 -20.11
N GLY A 133 -2.03 1.65 -21.13
CA GLY A 133 -2.64 0.33 -21.11
C GLY A 133 -3.42 0.00 -22.38
N SER A 134 -3.87 -1.24 -22.47
CA SER A 134 -4.71 -1.74 -23.55
C SER A 134 -6.17 -1.80 -23.14
N GLU A 135 -7.07 -1.51 -24.07
CA GLU A 135 -8.52 -1.70 -23.93
C GLU A 135 -8.92 -3.19 -23.84
N VAL A 136 -8.06 -4.06 -24.37
CA VAL A 136 -8.33 -5.50 -24.38
C VAL A 136 -8.11 -6.07 -22.99
N SER A 137 -9.10 -6.79 -22.48
CA SER A 137 -9.01 -7.50 -21.19
C SER A 137 -7.91 -8.56 -21.21
N GLY A 138 -7.09 -8.61 -20.16
CA GLY A 138 -5.96 -9.54 -20.03
C GLY A 138 -5.76 -10.08 -18.64
N SER A 139 -4.96 -11.16 -18.57
CA SER A 139 -4.45 -11.68 -17.30
C SER A 139 -3.08 -11.07 -17.03
N TYR A 140 -2.80 -10.77 -15.76
CA TYR A 140 -1.55 -10.18 -15.30
C TYR A 140 -0.96 -11.03 -14.19
N ASP A 141 0.31 -11.39 -14.34
CA ASP A 141 1.10 -11.94 -13.25
C ASP A 141 1.76 -10.79 -12.49
N ARG A 142 1.72 -10.86 -11.16
CA ARG A 142 2.40 -9.91 -10.29
C ARG A 142 3.33 -10.63 -9.33
N GLN A 143 4.44 -9.97 -9.02
CA GLN A 143 5.37 -10.37 -7.97
C GLN A 143 5.80 -9.13 -7.22
N ASP A 144 5.65 -9.15 -5.90
CA ASP A 144 5.98 -8.05 -5.00
C ASP A 144 6.88 -8.53 -3.88
N ILE A 145 7.96 -7.80 -3.66
CA ILE A 145 8.86 -7.99 -2.53
C ILE A 145 8.87 -6.69 -1.74
N SER A 146 8.54 -6.75 -0.45
CA SER A 146 8.63 -5.61 0.45
C SER A 146 9.50 -5.95 1.65
N LEU A 147 10.44 -5.07 1.96
CA LEU A 147 11.31 -5.15 3.12
C LEU A 147 11.18 -3.86 3.93
N THR A 148 10.95 -3.99 5.23
CA THR A 148 11.12 -2.89 6.18
C THR A 148 12.19 -3.28 7.19
N ALA A 149 13.15 -2.40 7.42
CA ALA A 149 14.14 -2.50 8.48
C ALA A 149 14.14 -1.21 9.28
N ALA A 150 14.02 -1.30 10.59
CA ALA A 150 14.09 -0.15 11.47
C ALA A 150 14.91 -0.48 12.71
N VAL A 151 15.70 0.49 13.15
CA VAL A 151 16.53 0.38 14.35
C VAL A 151 16.36 1.63 15.18
N GLY A 152 16.04 1.46 16.46
CA GLY A 152 15.99 2.52 17.47
C GLY A 152 17.00 2.29 18.58
N THR A 153 17.55 3.38 19.11
CA THR A 153 18.49 3.31 20.24
C THR A 153 17.72 3.29 21.58
N THR A 154 18.33 2.75 22.60
CA THR A 154 17.95 3.05 23.99
C THR A 154 18.22 4.53 24.31
N ALA A 155 17.79 4.98 25.49
CA ALA A 155 17.92 6.38 25.87
C ALA A 155 19.39 6.79 26.06
N PHE A 156 19.77 7.92 25.47
CA PHE A 156 20.99 8.67 25.74
C PHE A 156 20.60 9.98 26.44
N GLY A 157 20.49 9.93 27.77
CA GLY A 157 19.80 10.99 28.51
C GLY A 157 18.33 11.07 28.06
N PRO A 158 17.81 12.24 27.67
CA PRO A 158 16.44 12.37 27.18
C PRO A 158 16.26 11.98 25.69
N TRP A 159 17.36 11.72 24.96
CA TRP A 159 17.35 11.50 23.53
C TRP A 159 17.33 10.02 23.13
N ARG A 160 16.66 9.73 22.03
CA ARG A 160 16.77 8.47 21.28
C ARG A 160 16.88 8.78 19.80
N PHE A 161 17.56 7.92 19.08
CA PHE A 161 17.77 8.04 17.64
C PHE A 161 17.27 6.80 16.93
N GLY A 162 16.84 6.97 15.70
CA GLY A 162 16.36 5.85 14.90
C GLY A 162 16.58 6.06 13.42
N LEU A 163 16.62 4.94 12.71
CA LEU A 163 16.69 4.91 11.26
C LEU A 163 15.72 3.83 10.75
N ARG A 164 14.92 4.17 9.75
CA ARG A 164 14.03 3.24 9.06
C ARG A 164 14.32 3.24 7.57
N LEU A 165 14.34 2.06 6.99
CA LEU A 165 14.37 1.79 5.56
C LEU A 165 13.15 0.97 5.18
N ASP A 166 12.34 1.48 4.27
CA ASP A 166 11.32 0.71 3.55
C ASP A 166 11.80 0.54 2.12
N TYR A 167 11.71 -0.68 1.58
CA TYR A 167 12.16 -1.04 0.25
C TYR A 167 11.17 -1.99 -0.40
N GLN A 168 10.73 -1.68 -1.62
CA GLN A 168 9.79 -2.50 -2.37
C GLN A 168 10.25 -2.67 -3.81
N LEU A 169 10.20 -3.89 -4.29
CA LEU A 169 10.30 -4.26 -5.69
C LEU A 169 8.98 -4.83 -6.17
N GLY A 170 8.63 -4.56 -7.41
CA GLY A 170 7.42 -5.11 -8.00
C GLY A 170 7.59 -5.38 -9.49
N ASP A 171 6.93 -6.43 -9.94
CA ASP A 171 6.77 -6.80 -11.34
C ASP A 171 5.29 -7.00 -11.64
N LEU A 172 4.84 -6.49 -12.77
CA LEU A 172 3.48 -6.66 -13.27
C LEU A 172 3.55 -6.97 -14.76
N SER A 173 3.27 -8.20 -15.14
CA SER A 173 3.42 -8.72 -16.49
C SER A 173 2.09 -9.11 -17.09
N ARG A 174 1.72 -8.49 -18.22
CA ARG A 174 0.53 -8.82 -18.99
C ARG A 174 0.79 -10.02 -19.89
N LEU A 175 -0.09 -11.03 -19.82
CA LEU A 175 0.07 -12.30 -20.55
C LEU A 175 -0.59 -12.33 -21.91
N ARG A 176 -1.42 -11.34 -22.25
CA ARG A 176 -2.13 -11.21 -23.53
C ARG A 176 -1.62 -10.00 -24.30
N ASP A 177 -1.58 -10.12 -25.64
CA ASP A 177 -1.18 -9.02 -26.51
C ASP A 177 -2.10 -7.78 -26.37
N PRO A 178 -1.55 -6.57 -26.43
CA PRO A 178 -0.13 -6.25 -26.37
C PRO A 178 0.47 -6.54 -25.00
N ARG A 179 1.62 -7.23 -24.94
CA ARG A 179 2.25 -7.70 -23.69
C ARG A 179 3.17 -6.63 -23.17
N SER A 180 2.80 -6.07 -22.04
CA SER A 180 3.59 -5.13 -21.27
C SER A 180 4.18 -5.81 -20.03
N ARG A 181 5.31 -5.31 -19.57
CA ARG A 181 5.89 -5.63 -18.27
C ARG A 181 6.26 -4.35 -17.56
N SER A 182 5.68 -4.13 -16.39
CA SER A 182 6.00 -2.98 -15.54
C SER A 182 6.88 -3.41 -14.38
N GLU A 183 8.06 -2.83 -14.28
CA GLU A 183 9.04 -3.05 -13.20
C GLU A 183 9.02 -1.84 -12.27
N MET A 184 8.88 -2.08 -10.95
CA MET A 184 8.79 -1.05 -9.94
C MET A 184 9.89 -1.19 -8.89
N LEU A 185 10.46 -0.05 -8.50
CA LEU A 185 11.33 0.14 -7.34
C LEU A 185 10.78 1.29 -6.51
N ASP A 186 10.57 1.06 -5.22
CA ASP A 186 10.18 2.08 -4.25
C ASP A 186 11.06 1.93 -3.00
N TYR A 187 11.73 2.98 -2.60
CA TYR A 187 12.43 2.99 -1.33
C TYR A 187 12.27 4.30 -0.58
N ARG A 188 12.20 4.19 0.73
CA ARG A 188 12.11 5.31 1.67
C ARG A 188 13.16 5.15 2.75
N LEU A 189 13.91 6.21 3.02
CA LEU A 189 14.85 6.31 4.11
C LEU A 189 14.37 7.39 5.08
N ALA A 190 14.25 7.05 6.36
CA ALA A 190 13.66 7.91 7.38
C ALA A 190 14.53 7.93 8.66
N PRO A 191 15.49 8.85 8.77
CA PRO A 191 16.14 9.18 10.04
C PRO A 191 15.18 9.88 10.98
N SER A 192 15.29 9.57 12.27
CA SER A 192 14.39 10.09 13.28
C SER A 192 15.08 10.24 14.64
N PHE A 193 14.50 11.08 15.49
CA PHE A 193 14.88 11.18 16.89
C PHE A 193 13.67 11.47 17.77
N THR A 194 13.81 11.19 19.08
CA THR A 194 12.83 11.56 20.10
C THR A 194 13.52 12.21 21.28
N TYR A 195 12.79 13.12 21.93
CA TYR A 195 13.19 13.80 23.16
C TYR A 195 12.12 13.60 24.24
N SER A 196 12.50 12.97 25.36
CA SER A 196 11.57 12.64 26.44
C SER A 196 11.78 13.56 27.66
N PHE A 197 10.69 14.08 28.21
CA PHE A 197 10.67 14.93 29.40
C PHE A 197 9.44 14.64 30.24
N GLY A 198 9.65 14.17 31.48
CA GLY A 198 8.55 13.72 32.33
C GLY A 198 7.73 12.61 31.68
N HIS A 199 6.43 12.84 31.52
CA HIS A 199 5.50 11.93 30.86
C HIS A 199 5.36 12.18 29.35
N SER A 200 6.05 13.17 28.83
CA SER A 200 5.92 13.62 27.44
C SER A 200 7.12 13.22 26.61
N THR A 201 6.88 12.92 25.33
CA THR A 201 7.93 12.67 24.36
C THR A 201 7.58 13.38 23.05
N LEU A 202 8.50 14.17 22.55
CA LEU A 202 8.46 14.75 21.22
C LEU A 202 9.29 13.89 20.26
N GLY A 203 8.79 13.66 19.06
CA GLY A 203 9.50 12.95 18.00
C GLY A 203 9.56 13.78 16.72
N LEU A 204 10.67 13.70 16.03
CA LEU A 204 10.82 14.24 14.69
C LEU A 204 11.38 13.17 13.77
N GLU A 205 10.82 13.09 12.56
CA GLU A 205 11.29 12.26 11.46
C GLU A 205 11.37 13.11 10.20
N GLY A 206 12.47 12.98 9.49
CA GLY A 206 12.56 13.44 8.11
C GLY A 206 12.70 12.24 7.18
N HIS A 207 12.13 12.28 5.98
CA HIS A 207 12.32 11.18 5.06
C HIS A 207 12.48 11.63 3.62
N TYR A 208 13.17 10.77 2.89
CA TYR A 208 13.26 10.80 1.44
C TYR A 208 12.74 9.48 0.88
N ARG A 209 11.87 9.56 -0.14
CA ARG A 209 11.36 8.42 -0.89
C ARG A 209 11.64 8.59 -2.37
N ARG A 210 12.05 7.53 -3.02
CA ARG A 210 12.15 7.46 -4.46
C ARG A 210 11.32 6.30 -4.98
N TYR A 211 10.36 6.64 -5.83
CA TYR A 211 9.58 5.67 -6.58
C TYR A 211 9.98 5.72 -8.05
N LYS A 212 10.21 4.56 -8.63
CA LYS A 212 10.50 4.40 -10.06
C LYS A 212 9.68 3.23 -10.58
N GLU A 213 8.94 3.46 -11.67
CA GLU A 213 8.22 2.41 -12.38
C GLU A 213 8.54 2.55 -13.88
N LYS A 214 8.78 1.43 -14.55
CA LYS A 214 9.18 1.44 -15.96
C LYS A 214 8.50 0.30 -16.72
N ILE A 215 7.90 0.64 -17.86
CA ILE A 215 7.55 -0.28 -18.94
C ILE A 215 8.65 -0.13 -19.99
N PRO A 216 9.62 -1.08 -20.07
CA PRO A 216 10.77 -0.93 -20.95
C PRO A 216 10.42 -1.17 -22.42
N ASP A 217 9.45 -2.03 -22.70
CA ASP A 217 9.01 -2.41 -24.03
C ASP A 217 7.62 -3.05 -24.00
N ILE A 218 6.98 -3.11 -25.16
CA ILE A 218 5.72 -3.84 -25.39
C ILE A 218 5.93 -4.79 -26.55
N THR A 219 5.60 -6.06 -26.31
CA THR A 219 5.74 -7.11 -27.32
C THR A 219 4.37 -7.62 -27.78
N THR A 220 4.30 -8.07 -29.03
CA THR A 220 3.13 -8.74 -29.60
C THR A 220 3.57 -10.07 -30.20
N VAL A 221 2.78 -11.12 -29.95
CA VAL A 221 3.01 -12.46 -30.51
C VAL A 221 2.09 -12.71 -31.71
N GLN A 222 0.88 -12.15 -31.65
CA GLN A 222 -0.10 -12.27 -32.73
C GLN A 222 -0.16 -10.98 -33.54
N THR A 223 -0.23 -11.10 -34.85
CA THR A 223 -0.43 -9.95 -35.73
C THR A 223 -1.92 -9.63 -35.79
N ASP A 224 -2.38 -8.70 -34.95
CA ASP A 224 -3.71 -8.11 -35.06
C ASP A 224 -3.55 -6.64 -35.49
N PRO A 225 -3.97 -6.28 -36.68
CA PRO A 225 -3.82 -4.91 -37.19
C PRO A 225 -4.70 -3.89 -36.47
N ASN A 226 -5.68 -4.35 -35.66
CA ASN A 226 -6.61 -3.50 -34.91
C ASN A 226 -6.21 -3.31 -33.45
N LEU A 227 -5.18 -4.01 -32.98
CA LEU A 227 -4.70 -3.85 -31.60
C LEU A 227 -4.20 -2.41 -31.37
N ARG A 228 -4.76 -1.78 -30.34
CA ARG A 228 -4.37 -0.44 -29.90
C ARG A 228 -3.73 -0.49 -28.53
N TYR A 229 -2.76 0.38 -28.35
CA TYR A 229 -2.19 0.68 -27.06
C TYR A 229 -2.37 2.16 -26.75
N TYR A 230 -2.92 2.45 -25.57
CA TYR A 230 -3.34 3.80 -25.20
C TYR A 230 -2.38 4.43 -24.20
N THR A 231 -2.17 5.73 -24.35
CA THR A 231 -1.51 6.61 -23.39
C THR A 231 -2.50 7.66 -22.93
N MET A 232 -2.70 7.77 -21.62
CA MET A 232 -3.63 8.69 -21.00
C MET A 232 -2.91 9.97 -20.58
N THR A 233 -3.65 11.09 -20.58
CA THR A 233 -3.17 12.39 -20.08
C THR A 233 -4.08 12.98 -19.00
N GLY A 234 -5.24 12.40 -18.78
CA GLY A 234 -6.22 12.79 -17.75
C GLY A 234 -7.65 12.64 -18.22
N MET A 235 -8.53 12.26 -17.31
CA MET A 235 -9.94 11.98 -17.57
C MET A 235 -10.11 11.10 -18.81
N GLU A 236 -11.01 11.44 -19.73
CA GLU A 236 -11.26 10.70 -20.98
C GLU A 236 -10.14 10.82 -22.03
N ASN A 237 -9.17 11.70 -21.81
CA ASN A 237 -8.13 11.96 -22.81
C ASN A 237 -7.12 10.82 -22.87
N ALA A 238 -7.28 9.99 -23.89
CA ALA A 238 -6.42 8.86 -24.22
C ALA A 238 -6.08 8.86 -25.71
N ASN A 239 -4.82 8.63 -26.04
CA ASN A 239 -4.35 8.49 -27.40
C ASN A 239 -3.99 7.03 -27.68
N GLY A 240 -4.73 6.39 -28.59
CA GLY A 240 -4.52 5.01 -29.01
C GLY A 240 -3.64 4.90 -30.25
N VAL A 241 -2.53 4.19 -30.15
CA VAL A 241 -1.64 3.89 -31.28
C VAL A 241 -1.94 2.48 -31.78
N VAL A 242 -2.20 2.36 -33.08
CA VAL A 242 -2.45 1.08 -33.76
C VAL A 242 -1.13 0.52 -34.29
N GLY A 243 -0.77 -0.70 -33.87
CA GLY A 243 0.48 -1.34 -34.29
C GLY A 243 1.73 -0.57 -33.81
N GLY A 244 2.90 -0.99 -34.25
CA GLY A 244 4.13 -0.21 -34.05
C GLY A 244 4.52 0.04 -32.59
N TYR A 245 4.19 -0.88 -31.66
CA TYR A 245 4.56 -0.78 -30.26
C TYR A 245 6.06 -0.98 -30.03
N ASN A 246 6.79 -1.37 -31.07
CA ASN A 246 8.23 -1.55 -31.00
C ASN A 246 8.91 -0.25 -30.59
N GLY A 247 9.68 -0.30 -29.51
CA GLY A 247 10.34 0.84 -28.92
C GLY A 247 9.43 1.72 -28.05
N TYR A 248 8.20 1.31 -27.76
CA TYR A 248 7.41 1.97 -26.73
C TYR A 248 8.08 1.79 -25.37
N MET A 249 8.26 2.91 -24.69
CA MET A 249 8.80 2.94 -23.34
C MET A 249 8.01 3.95 -22.50
N ARG A 250 7.77 3.63 -21.26
CA ARG A 250 7.24 4.58 -20.27
C ARG A 250 8.00 4.42 -18.97
N GLU A 251 8.46 5.52 -18.40
CA GLU A 251 9.18 5.56 -17.14
C GLU A 251 8.62 6.66 -16.26
N TYR A 252 8.40 6.35 -15.01
CA TYR A 252 7.97 7.27 -13.95
C TYR A 252 9.08 7.35 -12.91
N VAL A 253 9.48 8.56 -12.55
CA VAL A 253 10.50 8.79 -11.51
C VAL A 253 9.98 9.85 -10.56
N ASN A 254 9.62 9.42 -9.35
CA ASN A 254 9.13 10.29 -8.29
C ASN A 254 10.21 10.46 -7.22
N HIS A 255 10.39 11.70 -6.78
CA HIS A 255 11.17 12.09 -5.61
C HIS A 255 10.23 12.75 -4.61
N GLU A 256 10.14 12.19 -3.40
CA GLU A 256 9.29 12.72 -2.33
C GLU A 256 10.14 13.02 -1.11
N PHE A 257 9.92 14.17 -0.52
CA PHE A 257 10.49 14.60 0.76
C PHE A 257 9.36 14.87 1.74
N GLY A 258 9.55 14.48 2.98
CA GLY A 258 8.55 14.73 4.00
C GLY A 258 9.12 14.81 5.41
N PHE A 259 8.27 15.34 6.29
CA PHE A 259 8.56 15.49 7.71
C PHE A 259 7.37 15.00 8.53
N ARG A 260 7.65 14.43 9.70
CA ARG A 260 6.67 14.00 10.70
C ARG A 260 7.05 14.58 12.05
N LEU A 261 6.10 15.20 12.72
CA LEU A 261 6.21 15.65 14.11
C LEU A 261 5.26 14.79 14.95
N SER A 262 5.79 14.16 15.99
CA SER A 262 5.03 13.30 16.89
C SER A 262 5.07 13.86 18.31
N TYR A 263 3.95 13.85 19.00
CA TYR A 263 3.85 14.14 20.43
C TYR A 263 3.15 12.97 21.13
N ALA A 264 3.83 12.37 22.08
CA ALA A 264 3.28 11.32 22.93
C ALA A 264 3.23 11.77 24.39
N TRP A 265 2.13 11.46 25.04
CA TRP A 265 1.99 11.55 26.49
C TRP A 265 1.64 10.19 27.06
N GLN A 266 2.36 9.74 28.09
CA GLN A 266 2.24 8.41 28.64
C GLN A 266 2.14 8.46 30.16
N SER A 267 1.10 7.82 30.70
CA SER A 267 0.92 7.55 32.12
C SER A 267 0.53 6.07 32.32
N PRO A 268 0.49 5.55 33.55
CA PRO A 268 0.18 4.14 33.77
C PRO A 268 -1.18 3.68 33.24
N SER A 269 -2.18 4.56 33.19
CA SER A 269 -3.54 4.23 32.77
C SER A 269 -3.95 4.86 31.44
N TRP A 270 -3.27 5.93 31.01
CA TRP A 270 -3.62 6.70 29.83
C TRP A 270 -2.38 6.99 28.99
N SER A 271 -2.46 6.72 27.72
CA SER A 271 -1.39 7.06 26.78
C SER A 271 -1.97 7.55 25.46
N SER A 272 -1.40 8.59 24.90
CA SER A 272 -1.83 9.18 23.63
C SER A 272 -0.62 9.59 22.80
N LEU A 273 -0.67 9.31 21.51
CA LEU A 273 0.31 9.78 20.54
C LEU A 273 -0.41 10.44 19.37
N THR A 274 0.00 11.66 19.05
CA THR A 274 -0.45 12.39 17.87
C THR A 274 0.75 12.62 16.96
N GLU A 275 0.58 12.31 15.69
CA GLU A 275 1.58 12.56 14.64
C GLU A 275 0.96 13.45 13.56
N ALA A 276 1.68 14.49 13.15
CA ALA A 276 1.33 15.34 12.03
C ALA A 276 2.46 15.35 11.01
N GLY A 277 2.13 15.34 9.73
CA GLY A 277 3.13 15.27 8.67
C GLY A 277 2.75 15.97 7.39
N ILE A 278 3.78 16.32 6.64
CA ILE A 278 3.70 16.92 5.32
C ILE A 278 4.67 16.21 4.38
N ASP A 279 4.19 15.89 3.16
CA ASP A 279 5.00 15.33 2.09
C ASP A 279 4.85 16.16 0.81
N ARG A 280 5.95 16.28 0.06
CA ARG A 280 5.98 16.85 -1.27
C ARG A 280 6.63 15.88 -2.23
N GLY A 281 5.87 15.45 -3.23
CA GLY A 281 6.32 14.59 -4.32
C GLY A 281 6.44 15.34 -5.63
N SER A 282 7.38 14.90 -6.46
CA SER A 282 7.64 15.43 -7.79
C SER A 282 7.98 14.27 -8.72
N GLU A 283 7.12 13.97 -9.70
CA GLU A 283 7.22 12.81 -10.57
C GLU A 283 7.35 13.21 -12.04
N GLY A 284 8.51 12.95 -12.60
CA GLY A 284 8.75 13.05 -14.04
C GLY A 284 8.22 11.81 -14.77
N VAL A 285 7.57 12.01 -15.92
CA VAL A 285 7.11 10.94 -16.80
C VAL A 285 7.91 11.01 -18.10
N TYR A 286 8.49 9.89 -18.50
CA TYR A 286 9.38 9.83 -19.68
C TYR A 286 8.95 8.72 -20.61
N GLY A 287 9.11 8.96 -21.91
CA GLY A 287 8.94 7.99 -22.99
C GLY A 287 10.23 7.77 -23.77
N THR A 288 10.11 7.14 -24.94
CA THR A 288 11.21 6.88 -25.86
C THR A 288 11.94 8.17 -26.22
N TYR A 289 13.28 8.11 -26.32
CA TYR A 289 14.17 9.27 -26.54
C TYR A 289 13.96 10.42 -25.54
N LYS A 290 13.57 10.10 -24.28
CA LYS A 290 13.27 11.06 -23.22
C LYS A 290 12.13 12.04 -23.55
N TYR A 291 11.19 11.63 -24.42
CA TYR A 291 9.92 12.32 -24.55
C TYR A 291 9.27 12.48 -23.19
N GLN A 292 8.82 13.67 -22.85
CA GLN A 292 8.21 13.98 -21.56
C GLN A 292 6.78 14.50 -21.78
N PRO A 293 5.73 13.67 -21.63
CA PRO A 293 4.34 14.12 -21.82
C PRO A 293 3.90 15.10 -20.74
N GLY A 294 4.53 15.04 -19.57
CA GLY A 294 4.20 15.94 -18.46
C GLY A 294 4.96 15.63 -17.19
N HIS A 295 4.58 16.34 -16.15
CA HIS A 295 5.15 16.24 -14.82
C HIS A 295 4.02 16.27 -13.78
N TYR A 296 4.09 15.41 -12.74
CA TYR A 296 3.07 15.33 -11.70
C TYR A 296 3.65 15.71 -10.35
N HIS A 297 2.94 16.58 -9.63
CA HIS A 297 3.31 17.06 -8.31
C HIS A 297 2.26 16.64 -7.29
N THR A 298 2.71 16.26 -6.10
CA THR A 298 1.83 15.89 -4.98
C THR A 298 2.20 16.64 -3.71
N TYR A 299 1.18 17.05 -2.97
CA TYR A 299 1.29 17.55 -1.60
C TYR A 299 0.35 16.71 -0.73
N ARG A 300 0.89 16.16 0.34
CA ARG A 300 0.11 15.35 1.28
C ARG A 300 0.28 15.90 2.68
N TYR A 301 -0.85 16.05 3.36
CA TYR A 301 -0.93 16.46 4.75
C TYR A 301 -1.62 15.33 5.51
N ALA A 302 -1.06 14.92 6.63
CA ALA A 302 -1.62 13.84 7.43
C ALA A 302 -1.57 14.18 8.91
N VAL A 303 -2.62 13.82 9.63
CA VAL A 303 -2.66 13.85 11.10
C VAL A 303 -3.21 12.50 11.53
N ALA A 304 -2.54 11.86 12.49
CA ALA A 304 -3.00 10.61 13.08
C ALA A 304 -2.88 10.71 14.60
N ASN A 305 -3.82 10.09 15.29
CA ASN A 305 -3.80 9.94 16.75
C ASN A 305 -4.11 8.50 17.12
N LYS A 306 -3.39 7.98 18.10
CA LYS A 306 -3.75 6.76 18.82
C LYS A 306 -3.75 7.07 20.30
N THR A 307 -4.87 6.81 20.95
CA THR A 307 -5.06 6.97 22.38
C THR A 307 -5.46 5.63 22.98
N THR A 308 -4.82 5.24 24.05
CA THR A 308 -5.14 4.04 24.81
C THR A 308 -5.46 4.41 26.25
N TRP A 309 -6.49 3.76 26.79
CA TRP A 309 -6.86 3.89 28.20
C TRP A 309 -7.05 2.51 28.79
N ARG A 310 -6.29 2.22 29.86
CA ARG A 310 -6.27 0.92 30.52
C ARG A 310 -6.94 0.96 31.89
N THR A 311 -7.87 0.06 32.06
CA THR A 311 -8.47 -0.28 33.36
C THR A 311 -8.04 -1.70 33.76
N PRO A 312 -8.33 -2.19 34.96
CA PRO A 312 -7.92 -3.55 35.36
C PRO A 312 -8.40 -4.68 34.44
N ARG A 313 -9.53 -4.50 33.74
CA ARG A 313 -10.14 -5.53 32.88
C ARG A 313 -10.25 -5.14 31.41
N TRP A 314 -10.07 -3.85 31.09
CA TRP A 314 -10.35 -3.33 29.76
C TRP A 314 -9.20 -2.48 29.25
N LEU A 315 -8.91 -2.64 27.98
CA LEU A 315 -8.05 -1.74 27.23
C LEU A 315 -8.89 -1.08 26.13
N HIS A 316 -9.10 0.22 26.27
CA HIS A 316 -9.77 1.05 25.28
C HIS A 316 -8.71 1.56 24.31
N VAL A 317 -9.01 1.51 23.01
CA VAL A 317 -8.15 2.02 21.95
C VAL A 317 -8.99 2.91 21.04
N VAL A 318 -8.62 4.17 20.94
CA VAL A 318 -9.17 5.12 19.96
C VAL A 318 -8.10 5.41 18.93
N GLN A 319 -8.47 5.38 17.67
CA GLN A 319 -7.59 5.76 16.55
C GLN A 319 -8.32 6.75 15.66
N ALA A 320 -7.67 7.85 15.32
CA ALA A 320 -8.17 8.83 14.38
C ALA A 320 -7.08 9.11 13.32
N ARG A 321 -7.49 9.26 12.07
CA ARG A 321 -6.61 9.63 10.98
C ARG A 321 -7.33 10.58 10.04
N LEU A 322 -6.62 11.62 9.63
CA LEU A 322 -7.03 12.55 8.59
C LEU A 322 -5.87 12.70 7.61
N GLN A 323 -6.14 12.50 6.34
CA GLN A 323 -5.17 12.71 5.28
C GLN A 323 -5.81 13.51 4.15
N TYR A 324 -5.15 14.56 3.73
CA TYR A 324 -5.50 15.32 2.53
C TYR A 324 -4.34 15.27 1.55
N GLU A 325 -4.64 14.93 0.31
CA GLU A 325 -3.66 14.93 -0.78
C GLU A 325 -4.18 15.77 -1.94
N GLU A 326 -3.33 16.66 -2.43
CA GLU A 326 -3.52 17.40 -3.66
C GLU A 326 -2.43 17.02 -4.65
N GLY A 327 -2.85 16.52 -5.82
CA GLY A 327 -2.00 16.24 -6.94
C GLY A 327 -2.36 17.11 -8.14
N TYR A 328 -1.37 17.53 -8.92
CA TYR A 328 -1.61 18.18 -10.20
C TYR A 328 -0.56 17.80 -11.23
N ALA A 329 -0.98 17.72 -12.49
CA ALA A 329 -0.12 17.45 -13.63
C ALA A 329 -0.03 18.64 -14.55
N ASP A 330 1.20 18.98 -14.92
CA ASP A 330 1.52 19.83 -16.05
C ASP A 330 1.64 18.95 -17.31
N GLU A 331 1.00 19.33 -18.40
CA GLU A 331 1.09 18.63 -19.69
C GLU A 331 2.00 19.40 -20.62
N TYR A 332 2.90 18.68 -21.30
CA TYR A 332 3.87 19.25 -22.23
C TYR A 332 3.55 18.88 -23.67
N ARG A 333 3.60 19.87 -24.55
CA ARG A 333 3.62 19.69 -26.01
C ARG A 333 5.05 19.84 -26.50
N GLN A 334 5.63 18.72 -26.89
CA GLN A 334 7.03 18.65 -27.28
C GLN A 334 7.17 18.37 -28.79
N ARG A 335 8.20 18.94 -29.38
CA ARG A 335 8.62 18.66 -30.78
C ARG A 335 9.92 17.91 -30.76
N LEU A 336 9.98 16.82 -31.52
CA LEU A 336 11.22 16.09 -31.81
C LEU A 336 12.13 16.92 -32.70
N THR A 337 13.38 17.13 -32.26
CA THR A 337 14.46 17.74 -33.03
C THR A 337 15.54 16.68 -33.24
N ILE A 338 15.95 16.52 -34.48
CA ILE A 338 17.03 15.61 -34.86
C ILE A 338 18.22 16.48 -35.26
N THR A 339 19.33 16.31 -34.60
CA THR A 339 20.60 16.98 -34.91
C THR A 339 21.59 15.95 -35.39
N THR A 340 22.06 16.08 -36.62
CA THR A 340 23.07 15.19 -37.20
C THR A 340 24.44 15.80 -36.94
N ASP A 341 25.32 15.05 -36.32
CA ASP A 341 26.74 15.42 -36.17
C ASP A 341 27.42 15.38 -37.54
N SER A 342 27.96 16.52 -37.95
CA SER A 342 28.57 16.66 -39.29
C SER A 342 29.86 15.85 -39.48
N LEU A 343 30.53 15.45 -38.41
CA LEU A 343 31.78 14.68 -38.43
C LEU A 343 31.53 13.17 -38.40
N THR A 344 30.58 12.74 -37.62
CA THR A 344 30.33 11.30 -37.36
C THR A 344 29.11 10.78 -38.11
N GLY A 345 28.22 11.66 -38.62
CA GLY A 345 26.94 11.28 -39.21
C GLY A 345 25.90 10.74 -38.24
N TYR A 346 26.19 10.74 -36.92
CA TYR A 346 25.24 10.26 -35.92
C TYR A 346 24.11 11.26 -35.66
N ASN A 347 22.89 10.74 -35.56
CA ASN A 347 21.72 11.51 -35.21
C ASN A 347 21.54 11.54 -33.71
N THR A 348 21.42 12.73 -33.12
CA THR A 348 20.98 12.97 -31.76
C THR A 348 19.53 13.37 -31.78
N TYR A 349 18.69 12.65 -31.02
CA TYR A 349 17.27 12.91 -30.89
C TYR A 349 17.02 13.66 -29.57
N SER A 350 16.35 14.81 -29.65
CA SER A 350 15.97 15.60 -28.50
C SER A 350 14.56 16.14 -28.65
N TYR A 351 13.82 16.20 -27.53
CA TYR A 351 12.50 16.81 -27.49
C TYR A 351 12.60 18.22 -26.90
N VAL A 352 12.10 19.21 -27.64
CA VAL A 352 12.02 20.59 -27.20
C VAL A 352 10.59 20.91 -26.79
N ASN A 353 10.40 21.40 -25.59
CA ASN A 353 9.09 21.80 -25.09
C ASN A 353 8.64 23.08 -25.80
N GLN A 354 7.53 23.01 -26.53
CA GLN A 354 6.94 24.15 -27.25
C GLN A 354 5.84 24.84 -26.45
N MET A 355 5.11 24.07 -25.62
CA MET A 355 4.01 24.59 -24.82
C MET A 355 3.86 23.78 -23.54
N THR A 356 3.55 24.46 -22.45
CA THR A 356 3.22 23.88 -21.13
C THR A 356 1.81 24.30 -20.75
N TYR A 357 0.97 23.31 -20.47
CA TYR A 357 -0.33 23.51 -19.86
C TYR A 357 -0.19 23.25 -18.35
N ASN A 358 -0.04 24.33 -17.59
CA ASN A 358 0.14 24.22 -16.13
C ASN A 358 -1.13 23.74 -15.44
N LYS A 359 -0.96 22.75 -14.52
CA LYS A 359 -2.04 22.18 -13.70
C LYS A 359 -3.26 21.75 -14.53
N ARG A 360 -3.01 21.19 -15.71
CA ARG A 360 -4.08 20.77 -16.62
C ARG A 360 -4.94 19.67 -16.04
N TYR A 361 -4.36 18.79 -15.19
CA TYR A 361 -5.07 17.79 -14.44
C TYR A 361 -4.85 18.00 -12.95
N ARG A 362 -5.90 17.81 -12.17
CA ARG A 362 -5.85 17.90 -10.70
C ARG A 362 -6.56 16.73 -10.06
N VAL A 363 -6.04 16.30 -8.93
CA VAL A 363 -6.64 15.28 -8.05
C VAL A 363 -6.64 15.81 -6.63
N ARG A 364 -7.77 15.71 -5.94
CA ARG A 364 -7.89 16.00 -4.51
C ARG A 364 -8.47 14.78 -3.82
N LEU A 365 -7.79 14.30 -2.81
CA LEU A 365 -8.19 13.15 -2.02
C LEU A 365 -8.28 13.56 -0.55
N LEU A 366 -9.39 13.28 0.09
CA LEU A 366 -9.56 13.40 1.53
C LEU A 366 -9.94 12.04 2.08
N ASP A 367 -9.15 11.54 3.02
CA ASP A 367 -9.42 10.32 3.77
C ASP A 367 -9.48 10.67 5.27
N ALA A 368 -10.62 10.42 5.91
CA ALA A 368 -10.78 10.53 7.35
C ALA A 368 -11.21 9.19 7.93
N ALA A 369 -10.64 8.79 9.04
CA ALA A 369 -10.99 7.55 9.72
C ALA A 369 -11.03 7.77 11.24
N LEU A 370 -12.03 7.19 11.89
CA LEU A 370 -12.16 7.14 13.33
C LEU A 370 -12.54 5.72 13.74
N GLY A 371 -11.82 5.16 14.70
CA GLY A 371 -12.10 3.84 15.24
C GLY A 371 -12.02 3.82 16.75
N TYR A 372 -12.89 3.04 17.35
CA TYR A 372 -12.85 2.71 18.77
C TYR A 372 -12.90 1.21 18.95
N ARG A 373 -12.02 0.67 19.79
CA ARG A 373 -11.99 -0.74 20.16
C ARG A 373 -11.92 -0.91 21.67
N LEU A 374 -12.85 -1.69 22.20
CA LEU A 374 -12.87 -2.13 23.59
C LEU A 374 -12.33 -3.56 23.63
N ASN A 375 -11.22 -3.75 24.32
CA ASN A 375 -10.58 -5.05 24.46
C ASN A 375 -10.75 -5.55 25.89
N SER A 376 -11.20 -6.80 26.06
CA SER A 376 -11.13 -7.52 27.33
C SER A 376 -9.68 -7.97 27.52
N ALA A 377 -8.94 -7.25 28.35
CA ALA A 377 -7.49 -7.39 28.48
C ALA A 377 -7.10 -7.77 29.92
N SER A 378 -6.19 -8.73 30.02
CA SER A 378 -5.45 -9.07 31.23
C SER A 378 -4.00 -8.56 31.15
N VAL A 379 -3.18 -8.87 32.16
CA VAL A 379 -1.72 -8.62 32.07
C VAL A 379 -1.03 -9.51 31.05
N HIS A 380 -1.64 -10.62 30.67
CA HIS A 380 -1.04 -11.62 29.77
C HIS A 380 -1.53 -11.50 28.33
N GLY A 381 -2.67 -10.87 28.08
CA GLY A 381 -3.20 -10.80 26.72
C GLY A 381 -4.63 -10.25 26.64
N ILE A 382 -5.14 -10.19 25.41
CA ILE A 382 -6.53 -9.86 25.08
C ILE A 382 -7.29 -11.17 24.86
N ASN A 383 -8.45 -11.31 25.52
CA ASN A 383 -9.33 -12.49 25.38
C ASN A 383 -10.48 -12.26 24.40
N GLY A 384 -10.81 -11.02 24.11
CA GLY A 384 -11.86 -10.66 23.18
C GLY A 384 -11.92 -9.15 22.98
N TYR A 385 -12.62 -8.71 21.95
CA TYR A 385 -12.82 -7.30 21.66
C TYR A 385 -14.13 -7.05 20.93
N ILE A 386 -14.58 -5.82 21.03
CA ILE A 386 -15.64 -5.24 20.19
C ILE A 386 -15.10 -3.91 19.66
N GLY A 387 -15.31 -3.63 18.38
CA GLY A 387 -14.85 -2.41 17.73
C GLY A 387 -15.91 -1.81 16.83
N VAL A 388 -15.90 -0.48 16.75
CA VAL A 388 -16.65 0.31 15.77
C VAL A 388 -15.67 1.20 15.03
N ASP A 389 -15.83 1.33 13.72
CA ASP A 389 -15.02 2.23 12.91
C ASP A 389 -15.88 2.94 11.86
N GLY A 390 -15.44 4.13 11.50
CA GLY A 390 -16.00 4.91 10.41
C GLY A 390 -14.89 5.48 9.54
N THR A 391 -15.08 5.45 8.23
CA THR A 391 -14.19 6.13 7.29
C THR A 391 -15.00 7.01 6.34
N LEU A 392 -14.46 8.16 6.01
CA LEU A 392 -15.00 9.08 5.00
C LEU A 392 -13.95 9.26 3.93
N ARG A 393 -14.32 9.05 2.68
CA ARG A 393 -13.45 9.31 1.54
C ARG A 393 -14.11 10.25 0.55
N SER A 394 -13.33 11.22 0.10
CA SER A 394 -13.70 12.17 -0.94
C SER A 394 -12.62 12.18 -2.01
N VAL A 395 -13.02 11.98 -3.25
CA VAL A 395 -12.16 12.00 -4.43
C VAL A 395 -12.70 13.04 -5.38
N HIS A 396 -11.83 13.88 -5.91
CA HIS A 396 -12.19 14.88 -6.92
C HIS A 396 -11.09 14.96 -7.97
N ASN A 397 -11.44 14.66 -9.22
CA ASN A 397 -10.55 14.77 -10.37
C ASN A 397 -11.08 15.86 -11.32
N GLU A 398 -10.20 16.68 -11.85
CA GLU A 398 -10.50 17.74 -12.81
C GLU A 398 -9.48 17.71 -13.96
N TYR A 399 -9.97 17.86 -15.19
CA TYR A 399 -9.15 18.09 -16.35
C TYR A 399 -9.61 19.38 -17.05
N HIS A 400 -8.67 20.22 -17.43
CA HIS A 400 -8.96 21.51 -18.04
C HIS A 400 -8.63 21.49 -19.52
N LEU A 401 -9.54 22.02 -20.35
CA LEU A 401 -9.36 22.22 -21.78
C LEU A 401 -9.17 20.91 -22.60
N PRO A 402 -10.26 20.15 -22.82
CA PRO A 402 -11.65 20.43 -22.47
C PRO A 402 -11.93 20.18 -21.00
N ALA A 403 -12.98 20.80 -20.45
CA ALA A 403 -13.30 20.67 -19.04
C ALA A 403 -14.05 19.36 -18.76
N SER A 404 -13.43 18.51 -17.95
CA SER A 404 -14.04 17.28 -17.44
C SER A 404 -13.80 17.18 -15.95
N SER A 405 -14.75 16.57 -15.23
CA SER A 405 -14.66 16.43 -13.77
C SER A 405 -15.31 15.16 -13.27
N PHE A 406 -14.77 14.64 -12.19
CA PHE A 406 -15.30 13.50 -11.45
C PHE A 406 -15.25 13.80 -9.95
N ALA A 407 -16.36 13.56 -9.27
CA ALA A 407 -16.44 13.63 -7.82
C ALA A 407 -17.05 12.34 -7.28
N HIS A 408 -16.44 11.79 -6.23
CA HIS A 408 -16.90 10.58 -5.57
C HIS A 408 -16.71 10.68 -4.07
N HIS A 409 -17.82 10.52 -3.34
CA HIS A 409 -17.84 10.62 -1.89
C HIS A 409 -18.54 9.39 -1.31
N TYR A 410 -17.92 8.78 -0.30
CA TYR A 410 -18.55 7.68 0.43
C TYR A 410 -18.09 7.63 1.88
N ALA A 411 -18.95 7.03 2.70
CA ALA A 411 -18.62 6.66 4.08
C ALA A 411 -18.76 5.15 4.26
N ASP A 412 -17.78 4.57 4.95
CA ASP A 412 -17.86 3.18 5.42
C ASP A 412 -18.09 3.19 6.93
N TYR A 413 -19.03 2.36 7.40
CA TYR A 413 -19.32 2.12 8.82
C TYR A 413 -19.00 0.67 9.13
N GLY A 414 -18.14 0.43 10.10
CA GLY A 414 -17.66 -0.90 10.46
C GLY A 414 -18.03 -1.30 11.88
N LEU A 415 -18.41 -2.56 12.04
CA LEU A 415 -18.53 -3.25 13.32
C LEU A 415 -17.59 -4.45 13.29
N SER A 416 -16.87 -4.70 14.38
CA SER A 416 -15.99 -5.85 14.50
C SER A 416 -16.06 -6.45 15.89
N ALA A 417 -15.93 -7.76 15.99
CA ALA A 417 -15.83 -8.45 17.26
C ALA A 417 -14.90 -9.66 17.11
N GLY A 418 -14.20 -10.00 18.17
CA GLY A 418 -13.38 -11.20 18.21
C GLY A 418 -13.29 -11.78 19.60
N HIS A 419 -13.17 -13.08 19.70
CA HIS A 419 -13.05 -13.78 20.96
C HIS A 419 -12.20 -15.04 20.85
N GLY A 420 -11.38 -15.27 21.89
CA GLY A 420 -10.58 -16.47 22.07
C GLY A 420 -11.29 -17.51 22.93
N PHE A 421 -11.37 -18.73 22.44
CA PHE A 421 -11.98 -19.88 23.12
C PHE A 421 -10.90 -20.90 23.52
N PHE A 422 -11.23 -21.78 24.47
CA PHE A 422 -10.36 -22.88 24.89
C PHE A 422 -8.95 -22.43 25.29
N ALA A 423 -8.88 -21.48 26.24
CA ALA A 423 -7.64 -20.83 26.64
C ALA A 423 -6.86 -20.22 25.44
N ASN A 424 -7.58 -19.49 24.57
CA ASN A 424 -7.08 -18.79 23.39
C ASN A 424 -6.48 -19.71 22.30
N ARG A 425 -6.76 -21.01 22.35
CA ARG A 425 -6.35 -21.93 21.26
C ARG A 425 -7.12 -21.71 19.97
N PHE A 426 -8.35 -21.25 20.08
CA PHE A 426 -9.22 -21.01 18.93
C PHE A 426 -9.74 -19.57 18.99
N TRP A 427 -9.56 -18.82 17.91
CA TRP A 427 -10.02 -17.44 17.78
C TRP A 427 -11.03 -17.33 16.66
N VAL A 428 -12.08 -16.56 16.92
CA VAL A 428 -13.09 -16.18 15.95
C VAL A 428 -13.10 -14.67 15.87
N ASP A 429 -12.90 -14.14 14.68
CA ASP A 429 -13.03 -12.71 14.36
C ASP A 429 -14.13 -12.54 13.33
N ALA A 430 -15.08 -11.67 13.57
CA ALA A 430 -16.15 -11.31 12.65
C ALA A 430 -16.18 -9.80 12.43
N ALA A 431 -16.43 -9.37 11.21
CA ALA A 431 -16.63 -7.97 10.91
C ALA A 431 -17.74 -7.78 9.87
N PHE A 432 -18.44 -6.66 10.03
CA PHE A 432 -19.45 -6.20 9.10
C PHE A 432 -19.15 -4.75 8.74
N ARG A 433 -19.25 -4.40 7.45
CA ARG A 433 -19.03 -3.04 6.95
C ARG A 433 -20.10 -2.66 5.96
N LEU A 434 -20.65 -1.46 6.14
CA LEU A 434 -21.62 -0.86 5.26
C LEU A 434 -20.96 0.33 4.55
N ARG A 435 -21.01 0.35 3.23
CA ARG A 435 -20.62 1.51 2.41
C ARG A 435 -21.85 2.26 1.97
N GLN A 436 -21.88 3.54 2.26
CA GLN A 436 -22.85 4.48 1.76
C GLN A 436 -22.17 5.52 0.88
N VAL A 437 -22.67 5.62 -0.33
CA VAL A 437 -22.19 6.53 -1.36
C VAL A 437 -23.11 7.75 -1.42
N PHE A 438 -22.53 8.94 -1.62
CA PHE A 438 -23.30 10.19 -1.67
C PHE A 438 -22.60 11.23 -2.55
N ASP A 439 -23.40 12.09 -3.20
CA ASP A 439 -22.97 13.23 -4.03
C ASP A 439 -21.88 12.89 -5.07
N ASN A 440 -22.15 11.88 -5.90
CA ASN A 440 -21.28 11.51 -6.99
C ASN A 440 -21.65 12.27 -8.26
N ARG A 441 -20.63 12.68 -9.01
CA ARG A 441 -20.82 13.42 -10.27
C ARG A 441 -19.73 13.03 -11.26
N LEU A 442 -20.15 12.80 -12.50
CA LEU A 442 -19.24 12.59 -13.62
C LEU A 442 -19.67 13.52 -14.77
N ASN A 443 -18.78 14.40 -15.18
CA ASN A 443 -18.96 15.24 -16.35
C ASN A 443 -17.74 15.05 -17.26
N LEU A 444 -17.96 14.54 -18.45
CA LEU A 444 -16.93 14.32 -19.46
C LEU A 444 -17.22 15.20 -20.67
N ALA A 445 -16.19 15.81 -21.22
CA ALA A 445 -16.31 16.64 -22.42
C ALA A 445 -16.57 15.79 -23.67
N ASP A 446 -16.06 14.57 -23.72
CA ASP A 446 -16.32 13.59 -24.77
C ASP A 446 -16.65 12.22 -24.14
N VAL A 447 -17.93 11.94 -24.03
CA VAL A 447 -18.45 10.67 -23.51
C VAL A 447 -18.29 9.51 -24.48
N SER A 448 -18.05 9.79 -25.77
CA SER A 448 -17.90 8.78 -26.82
C SER A 448 -16.45 8.27 -26.96
N ALA A 449 -15.48 8.90 -26.30
CA ALA A 449 -14.12 8.42 -26.28
C ALA A 449 -14.03 7.02 -25.63
N PRO A 450 -13.29 6.06 -26.22
CA PRO A 450 -13.24 4.68 -25.69
C PRO A 450 -12.86 4.60 -24.21
N TYR A 451 -11.97 5.46 -23.74
CA TYR A 451 -11.55 5.52 -22.35
C TYR A 451 -12.63 6.13 -21.44
N ALA A 452 -13.41 7.08 -21.97
CA ALA A 452 -14.58 7.63 -21.27
C ALA A 452 -15.65 6.55 -21.04
N GLU A 453 -16.06 5.87 -22.10
CA GLU A 453 -17.12 4.87 -22.06
C GLU A 453 -16.70 3.64 -21.23
N GLN A 454 -15.53 3.07 -21.52
CA GLN A 454 -15.13 1.78 -20.97
C GLN A 454 -14.50 1.85 -19.58
N VAL A 455 -14.13 3.03 -19.08
CA VAL A 455 -13.54 3.19 -17.74
C VAL A 455 -14.35 4.17 -16.90
N TRP A 456 -14.44 5.45 -17.29
CA TRP A 456 -15.05 6.46 -16.44
C TRP A 456 -16.54 6.26 -16.26
N THR A 457 -17.28 6.04 -17.35
CA THR A 457 -18.73 5.81 -17.31
C THR A 457 -19.03 4.43 -16.70
N ALA A 458 -18.33 3.38 -17.13
CA ALA A 458 -18.51 2.04 -16.59
C ALA A 458 -18.25 1.97 -15.07
N ASP A 459 -17.10 2.50 -14.60
CA ASP A 459 -16.80 2.54 -13.17
C ASP A 459 -17.75 3.46 -12.39
N TYR A 460 -18.22 4.56 -13.01
CA TYR A 460 -19.20 5.45 -12.38
C TYR A 460 -20.53 4.74 -12.15
N ASP A 461 -21.10 4.10 -13.16
CA ASP A 461 -22.39 3.43 -13.09
C ASP A 461 -22.36 2.15 -12.23
N ASP A 462 -21.31 1.33 -12.40
CA ASP A 462 -21.28 0.00 -11.80
C ASP A 462 -20.59 -0.04 -10.43
N TYR A 463 -19.79 0.96 -10.07
CA TYR A 463 -19.00 0.93 -8.85
C TYR A 463 -19.17 2.18 -7.97
N TYR A 464 -18.98 3.39 -8.53
CA TYR A 464 -18.88 4.59 -7.72
C TYR A 464 -20.22 5.13 -7.20
N THR A 465 -21.33 4.80 -7.85
CA THR A 465 -22.68 5.21 -7.41
C THR A 465 -23.37 4.16 -6.55
N VAL A 466 -22.73 3.02 -6.31
CA VAL A 466 -23.37 1.84 -5.75
C VAL A 466 -23.03 1.65 -4.27
N ASN A 467 -24.05 1.59 -3.43
CA ASN A 467 -23.93 1.19 -2.03
C ASN A 467 -23.59 -0.29 -1.91
N SER A 468 -22.88 -0.67 -0.86
CA SER A 468 -22.55 -2.08 -0.64
C SER A 468 -22.38 -2.40 0.83
N TRP A 469 -22.53 -3.69 1.17
CA TRP A 469 -22.12 -4.20 2.48
C TRP A 469 -21.17 -5.38 2.34
N ARG A 470 -20.33 -5.54 3.36
CA ARG A 470 -19.36 -6.64 3.42
C ARG A 470 -19.42 -7.32 4.78
N ALA A 471 -19.50 -8.63 4.79
CA ALA A 471 -19.30 -9.47 5.97
C ALA A 471 -18.01 -10.27 5.83
N SER A 472 -17.29 -10.45 6.92
CA SER A 472 -16.07 -11.28 6.95
C SER A 472 -15.98 -12.06 8.24
N LEU A 473 -15.41 -13.26 8.15
CA LEU A 473 -15.17 -14.19 9.26
C LEU A 473 -13.75 -14.72 9.14
N ALA A 474 -13.01 -14.69 10.25
CA ALA A 474 -11.71 -15.34 10.35
C ALA A 474 -11.68 -16.31 11.52
N LEU A 475 -11.15 -17.50 11.28
CA LEU A 475 -10.99 -18.56 12.26
C LEU A 475 -9.50 -18.87 12.39
N THR A 476 -8.95 -18.74 13.61
CA THR A 476 -7.55 -19.06 13.87
C THR A 476 -7.47 -20.15 14.92
N TYR A 477 -6.82 -21.26 14.58
CA TYR A 477 -6.44 -22.30 15.53
C TYR A 477 -4.94 -22.23 15.78
N GLN A 478 -4.52 -22.32 17.05
CA GLN A 478 -3.10 -22.29 17.42
C GLN A 478 -2.78 -23.32 18.50
N GLN A 479 -1.54 -23.80 18.47
CA GLN A 479 -1.04 -24.75 19.45
C GLN A 479 0.48 -24.56 19.67
N PRO A 480 0.98 -24.77 20.90
CA PRO A 480 2.40 -24.72 21.17
C PRO A 480 3.16 -25.87 20.49
N ILE A 481 4.33 -25.55 19.98
CA ILE A 481 5.30 -26.50 19.45
C ILE A 481 6.68 -26.18 20.04
N THR A 482 7.40 -27.20 20.51
CA THR A 482 8.76 -27.01 21.01
C THR A 482 9.76 -27.58 20.02
N VAL A 483 10.66 -26.73 19.51
CA VAL A 483 11.71 -27.12 18.57
C VAL A 483 13.06 -26.72 19.19
N LYS A 484 13.94 -27.67 19.38
CA LYS A 484 15.27 -27.46 19.99
C LYS A 484 15.24 -26.66 21.30
N GLY A 485 14.28 -27.00 22.18
CA GLY A 485 14.11 -26.36 23.50
C GLY A 485 13.51 -24.94 23.48
N ARG A 486 13.06 -24.47 22.34
CA ARG A 486 12.31 -23.20 22.21
C ARG A 486 10.85 -23.50 21.92
N THR A 487 9.95 -22.89 22.69
CA THR A 487 8.51 -23.01 22.45
C THR A 487 8.03 -21.87 21.57
N SER A 488 7.31 -22.22 20.51
CA SER A 488 6.66 -21.31 19.56
C SER A 488 5.19 -21.71 19.43
N MET A 489 4.35 -20.83 18.91
CA MET A 489 2.95 -21.13 18.62
C MET A 489 2.79 -21.30 17.10
N TRP A 490 2.47 -22.51 16.63
CA TRP A 490 2.02 -22.64 15.27
C TRP A 490 0.53 -22.34 15.16
N PHE A 491 0.11 -21.87 14.02
CA PHE A 491 -1.30 -21.56 13.78
C PHE A 491 -1.72 -21.87 12.35
N ILE A 492 -3.01 -22.13 12.21
CA ILE A 492 -3.73 -22.13 10.93
C ILE A 492 -4.81 -21.06 11.05
N ARG A 493 -4.95 -20.25 10.01
CA ARG A 493 -5.98 -19.22 9.90
C ARG A 493 -6.73 -19.36 8.59
N LEU A 494 -8.05 -19.42 8.68
CA LEU A 494 -8.97 -19.39 7.57
C LEU A 494 -9.73 -18.07 7.59
N ASP A 495 -9.66 -17.30 6.51
CA ASP A 495 -10.40 -16.05 6.32
C ASP A 495 -11.41 -16.22 5.19
N GLY A 496 -12.64 -15.72 5.38
CA GLY A 496 -13.67 -15.64 4.38
C GLY A 496 -14.33 -14.26 4.39
N GLY A 497 -14.70 -13.77 3.22
CA GLY A 497 -15.41 -12.50 3.10
C GLY A 497 -16.38 -12.50 1.92
N TYR A 498 -17.51 -11.87 2.10
CA TYR A 498 -18.52 -11.68 1.09
C TYR A 498 -18.99 -10.23 1.08
N LEU A 499 -19.02 -9.63 -0.10
CA LEU A 499 -19.58 -8.29 -0.34
C LEU A 499 -20.77 -8.42 -1.29
N HIS A 500 -21.81 -7.69 -0.98
CA HIS A 500 -22.98 -7.52 -1.84
C HIS A 500 -23.19 -6.04 -2.14
N ALA A 501 -23.32 -5.71 -3.40
CA ALA A 501 -23.59 -4.38 -3.89
C ALA A 501 -25.09 -4.21 -4.25
N ALA A 502 -25.60 -2.98 -4.14
CA ALA A 502 -27.00 -2.69 -4.37
C ALA A 502 -27.49 -2.97 -5.82
N ASN A 503 -26.57 -3.02 -6.78
CA ASN A 503 -26.81 -3.43 -8.17
C ASN A 503 -26.75 -4.95 -8.39
N SER A 504 -26.84 -5.75 -7.31
CA SER A 504 -26.77 -7.20 -7.31
C SER A 504 -25.41 -7.82 -7.67
N GLN A 505 -24.37 -7.02 -7.87
CA GLN A 505 -23.01 -7.49 -8.02
C GLN A 505 -22.46 -7.95 -6.66
N HIS A 506 -21.47 -8.82 -6.69
CA HIS A 506 -20.89 -9.39 -5.48
C HIS A 506 -19.38 -9.55 -5.58
N ASN A 507 -18.73 -9.71 -4.42
CA ASN A 507 -17.33 -10.09 -4.32
C ASN A 507 -17.20 -11.15 -3.23
N SER A 508 -16.49 -12.21 -3.50
CA SER A 508 -16.18 -13.28 -2.56
C SER A 508 -14.68 -13.47 -2.47
N ARG A 509 -14.17 -13.62 -1.25
CA ARG A 509 -12.76 -13.92 -1.01
C ARG A 509 -12.62 -15.03 0.03
N ALA A 510 -11.60 -15.84 -0.13
CA ALA A 510 -11.18 -16.83 0.85
C ALA A 510 -9.65 -16.89 0.90
N SER A 511 -9.09 -17.06 2.09
CA SER A 511 -7.66 -17.34 2.23
C SER A 511 -7.39 -18.33 3.34
N LEU A 512 -6.29 -19.09 3.19
CA LEU A 512 -5.76 -20.01 4.16
C LEU A 512 -4.31 -19.64 4.46
N ALA A 513 -4.01 -19.37 5.75
CA ALA A 513 -2.67 -19.11 6.20
C ALA A 513 -2.20 -20.17 7.22
N ILE A 514 -0.93 -20.53 7.13
CA ILE A 514 -0.23 -21.38 8.10
C ILE A 514 1.01 -20.64 8.55
N GLY A 515 1.27 -20.62 9.86
CA GLY A 515 2.38 -19.85 10.38
C GLY A 515 2.86 -20.23 11.77
N LEU A 516 3.86 -19.48 12.21
CA LEU A 516 4.50 -19.60 13.53
C LEU A 516 4.57 -18.21 14.18
N ARG A 517 4.30 -18.13 15.48
CA ARG A 517 4.63 -16.99 16.37
C ARG A 517 5.73 -17.41 17.33
N PHE A 518 6.71 -16.56 17.51
CA PHE A 518 7.91 -16.87 18.28
C PHE A 518 8.48 -15.61 18.98
#